data_e76fbc3b9775290133a97ec74972654f
#
_entry.id   e76fbc3b9775290133a97ec74972654f
#
_cell.length_a   1.000
_cell.length_b   1.000
_cell.length_c   1.000
_cell.angle_alpha   90.00
_cell.angle_beta   90.00
_cell.angle_gamma   90.00
#
_symmetry.space_group_name_H-M   'P 1'
#
loop_
_entity.id
_entity.type
_entity.pdbx_description
1 polymer ?
#
loop_
_entity_poly.entity_id
_entity_poly.type
_entity_poly.pdbx_seq_one_letter_code
_entity_poly.pdbx_strand_id
1 'polypeptide(L)'
;NERASIGGGGGGGGMGLASVTRLAQLVDHFDLSDDFVTRQALMDVYINFQVAKLNNQRAMDKIKAGQLPGPEMSMAKLSLTNNLWRTANFVADVLGPRIIADTGEWGTYAWGQLLCGVPGMKVAGGTDEVMKNIVGERVLGLPKDTGIDARSPFSQLSRTDAPGAVSVRRSAGCHP
;
A
#
# COMPACT_ATOMS: atom_id res chain seq x y z
N ASN A 1 -11.90 13.87 -5.82
CA ASN A 1 -10.81 14.73 -6.33
C ASN A 1 -9.48 14.54 -5.59
N GLU A 2 -9.47 14.12 -4.31
CA GLU A 2 -8.24 13.79 -3.57
C GLU A 2 -7.40 12.66 -4.22
N ARG A 3 -8.06 11.69 -4.86
CA ARG A 3 -7.37 10.56 -5.49
C ARG A 3 -6.55 10.96 -6.73
N ALA A 4 -6.92 12.03 -7.43
CA ALA A 4 -6.21 12.51 -8.60
C ALA A 4 -4.95 13.31 -8.23
N SER A 5 -4.89 13.91 -7.04
CA SER A 5 -3.75 14.71 -6.59
C SER A 5 -2.58 13.87 -6.05
N ILE A 6 -2.83 12.62 -5.66
CA ILE A 6 -1.77 11.72 -5.18
C ILE A 6 -0.87 11.21 -6.32
N GLY A 7 -1.37 11.21 -7.57
CA GLY A 7 -0.61 10.78 -8.75
C GLY A 7 0.06 11.89 -9.55
N GLY A 8 -0.28 13.15 -9.30
CA GLY A 8 0.27 14.31 -9.98
C GLY A 8 1.38 14.96 -9.16
N GLY A 9 2.61 14.86 -9.62
CA GLY A 9 3.78 15.39 -8.95
C GLY A 9 3.62 16.86 -8.57
N GLY A 10 3.84 17.14 -7.33
CA GLY A 10 3.88 18.50 -6.79
C GLY A 10 3.95 18.51 -5.28
N GLY A 11 5.14 18.62 -4.75
CA GLY A 11 5.35 19.29 -3.48
C GLY A 11 5.04 18.48 -2.22
N GLY A 12 5.92 17.60 -1.89
CA GLY A 12 6.04 17.10 -0.53
C GLY A 12 7.44 16.53 -0.35
N GLY A 13 8.26 17.15 0.48
CA GLY A 13 9.66 16.78 0.71
C GLY A 13 9.90 15.30 1.01
N GLY A 14 8.84 14.54 1.38
CA GLY A 14 8.94 13.10 1.64
C GLY A 14 8.99 12.20 0.40
N MET A 15 8.38 12.58 -0.73
CA MET A 15 8.37 11.73 -1.94
C MET A 15 9.71 11.74 -2.70
N GLY A 16 10.46 12.84 -2.62
CA GLY A 16 11.81 12.90 -3.19
C GLY A 16 12.82 12.00 -2.48
N LEU A 17 12.58 11.71 -1.21
CA LEU A 17 13.41 10.80 -0.42
C LEU A 17 13.29 9.36 -0.88
N ALA A 18 12.11 8.93 -1.30
CA ALA A 18 11.83 7.55 -1.71
C ALA A 18 12.39 7.20 -3.10
N SER A 19 13.29 8.00 -3.69
CA SER A 19 13.89 7.63 -4.97
C SER A 19 14.95 6.54 -4.80
N VAL A 20 14.97 5.59 -5.71
CA VAL A 20 15.95 4.49 -5.71
C VAL A 20 17.39 5.01 -5.73
N THR A 21 17.66 6.11 -6.44
CA THR A 21 18.98 6.75 -6.45
C THR A 21 19.42 7.17 -5.05
N ARG A 22 18.51 7.75 -4.25
CA ARG A 22 18.81 8.13 -2.87
C ARG A 22 19.01 6.94 -1.96
N LEU A 23 18.26 5.87 -2.18
CA LEU A 23 18.46 4.62 -1.43
C LEU A 23 19.81 3.99 -1.74
N ALA A 24 20.26 4.02 -3.00
CA ALA A 24 21.59 3.56 -3.38
C ALA A 24 22.68 4.42 -2.73
N GLN A 25 22.52 5.75 -2.72
CA GLN A 25 23.44 6.66 -2.02
C GLN A 25 23.49 6.40 -0.51
N LEU A 26 22.35 6.04 0.11
CA LEU A 26 22.30 5.70 1.53
C LEU A 26 23.08 4.41 1.81
N VAL A 27 22.92 3.39 0.98
CA VAL A 27 23.65 2.12 1.08
C VAL A 27 25.17 2.34 0.93
N ASP A 28 25.55 3.15 -0.04
CA ASP A 28 26.95 3.49 -0.31
C ASP A 28 27.58 4.28 0.85
N HIS A 29 26.84 5.25 1.40
CA HIS A 29 27.30 6.08 2.53
C HIS A 29 27.62 5.26 3.78
N PHE A 30 26.92 4.16 4.00
CA PHE A 30 27.16 3.26 5.15
C PHE A 30 28.00 2.04 4.80
N ASP A 31 28.73 2.05 3.67
CA ASP A 31 29.63 0.97 3.22
C ASP A 31 28.93 -0.40 3.10
N LEU A 32 27.63 -0.41 2.75
CA LEU A 32 26.81 -1.63 2.60
C LEU A 32 26.66 -2.08 1.15
N SER A 33 27.36 -1.44 0.21
CA SER A 33 27.25 -1.73 -1.23
C SER A 33 27.66 -3.15 -1.60
N ASP A 34 28.54 -3.77 -0.81
CA ASP A 34 28.99 -5.16 -1.01
C ASP A 34 28.20 -6.18 -0.17
N ASP A 35 27.34 -5.72 0.76
CA ASP A 35 26.50 -6.63 1.54
C ASP A 35 25.40 -7.25 0.67
N PHE A 36 25.43 -8.59 0.54
CA PHE A 36 24.51 -9.35 -0.30
C PHE A 36 23.05 -9.14 0.10
N VAL A 37 22.74 -9.12 1.40
CA VAL A 37 21.37 -8.99 1.92
C VAL A 37 20.81 -7.60 1.61
N THR A 38 21.59 -6.55 1.88
CA THR A 38 21.22 -5.17 1.57
C THR A 38 21.01 -4.95 0.07
N ARG A 39 21.86 -5.53 -0.77
CA ARG A 39 21.72 -5.46 -2.23
C ARG A 39 20.43 -6.12 -2.71
N GLN A 40 20.08 -7.30 -2.19
CA GLN A 40 18.84 -7.98 -2.55
C GLN A 40 17.62 -7.18 -2.10
N ALA A 41 17.64 -6.62 -0.90
CA ALA A 41 16.56 -5.78 -0.37
C ALA A 41 16.40 -4.49 -1.20
N LEU A 42 17.50 -3.84 -1.61
CA LEU A 42 17.47 -2.69 -2.50
C LEU A 42 16.87 -3.04 -3.87
N MET A 43 17.23 -4.21 -4.42
CA MET A 43 16.68 -4.68 -5.70
C MET A 43 15.19 -4.98 -5.60
N ASP A 44 14.70 -5.53 -4.50
CA ASP A 44 13.25 -5.72 -4.29
C ASP A 44 12.51 -4.37 -4.33
N VAL A 45 13.03 -3.37 -3.63
CA VAL A 45 12.47 -2.02 -3.68
C VAL A 45 12.50 -1.47 -5.12
N TYR A 46 13.62 -1.58 -5.82
CA TYR A 46 13.78 -1.10 -7.20
C TYR A 46 12.76 -1.75 -8.15
N ILE A 47 12.63 -3.07 -8.11
CA ILE A 47 11.69 -3.82 -8.97
C ILE A 47 10.25 -3.33 -8.74
N ASN A 48 9.84 -3.18 -7.49
CA ASN A 48 8.49 -2.72 -7.16
C ASN A 48 8.23 -1.29 -7.65
N PHE A 49 9.23 -0.40 -7.59
CA PHE A 49 9.14 0.94 -8.19
C PHE A 49 9.01 0.88 -9.71
N GLN A 50 9.76 0.00 -10.41
CA GLN A 50 9.65 -0.14 -11.86
C GLN A 50 8.28 -0.69 -12.26
N VAL A 51 7.75 -1.68 -11.56
CA VAL A 51 6.40 -2.22 -11.79
C VAL A 51 5.34 -1.12 -11.62
N ALA A 52 5.42 -0.33 -10.55
CA ALA A 52 4.51 0.78 -10.32
C ALA A 52 4.59 1.85 -11.44
N LYS A 53 5.81 2.17 -11.89
CA LYS A 53 6.04 3.12 -13.00
C LYS A 53 5.39 2.64 -14.28
N LEU A 54 5.58 1.38 -14.65
CA LEU A 54 5.00 0.79 -15.87
C LEU A 54 3.46 0.77 -15.80
N ASN A 55 2.89 0.41 -14.66
CA ASN A 55 1.44 0.41 -14.48
C ASN A 55 0.87 1.84 -14.57
N ASN A 56 1.53 2.83 -13.96
CA ASN A 56 1.13 4.22 -14.07
C ASN A 56 1.22 4.73 -15.51
N GLN A 57 2.27 4.37 -16.25
CA GLN A 57 2.42 4.73 -17.65
C GLN A 57 1.28 4.16 -18.48
N ARG A 58 0.92 2.88 -18.31
CA ARG A 58 -0.24 2.27 -18.99
C ARG A 58 -1.55 3.02 -18.71
N ALA A 59 -1.77 3.42 -17.44
CA ALA A 59 -2.95 4.21 -17.08
C ALA A 59 -2.96 5.58 -17.73
N MET A 60 -1.82 6.26 -17.78
CA MET A 60 -1.68 7.56 -18.44
C MET A 60 -1.86 7.48 -19.97
N ASP A 61 -1.38 6.40 -20.60
CA ASP A 61 -1.55 6.21 -22.05
C ASP A 61 -3.04 6.01 -22.41
N LYS A 62 -3.82 5.31 -21.58
CA LYS A 62 -5.29 5.22 -21.74
C LYS A 62 -5.95 6.59 -21.65
N ILE A 63 -5.55 7.42 -20.67
CA ILE A 63 -6.10 8.78 -20.52
C ILE A 63 -5.75 9.65 -21.75
N LYS A 64 -4.50 9.58 -22.25
CA LYS A 64 -4.08 10.28 -23.46
C LYS A 64 -4.85 9.83 -24.71
N ALA A 65 -5.28 8.56 -24.75
CA ALA A 65 -6.15 8.03 -25.79
C ALA A 65 -7.63 8.44 -25.63
N GLY A 66 -7.95 9.35 -24.71
CA GLY A 66 -9.31 9.87 -24.51
C GLY A 66 -10.21 8.96 -23.64
N GLN A 67 -9.66 7.93 -23.02
CA GLN A 67 -10.41 7.07 -22.12
C GLN A 67 -10.49 7.70 -20.74
N LEU A 68 -11.63 7.53 -20.05
CA LEU A 68 -11.79 7.99 -18.68
C LEU A 68 -10.90 7.15 -17.73
N PRO A 69 -10.34 7.77 -16.67
CA PRO A 69 -9.63 7.04 -15.62
C PRO A 69 -10.53 5.95 -15.04
N GLY A 70 -10.08 4.72 -15.14
CA GLY A 70 -10.80 3.56 -14.64
C GLY A 70 -10.43 3.20 -13.20
N PRO A 71 -10.98 2.08 -12.70
CA PRO A 71 -10.69 1.57 -11.36
C PRO A 71 -9.21 1.19 -11.17
N GLU A 72 -8.44 1.12 -12.26
CA GLU A 72 -6.98 0.91 -12.25
C GLU A 72 -6.23 1.98 -11.42
N MET A 73 -6.82 3.17 -11.25
CA MET A 73 -6.25 4.20 -10.35
C MET A 73 -6.15 3.73 -8.89
N SER A 74 -7.00 2.78 -8.47
CA SER A 74 -6.88 2.17 -7.15
C SER A 74 -5.62 1.31 -7.02
N MET A 75 -5.16 0.69 -8.12
CA MET A 75 -3.89 -0.03 -8.16
C MET A 75 -2.69 0.91 -8.01
N ALA A 76 -2.77 2.12 -8.59
CA ALA A 76 -1.71 3.12 -8.43
C ALA A 76 -1.53 3.53 -6.97
N LYS A 77 -2.64 3.75 -6.24
CA LYS A 77 -2.60 4.06 -4.80
C LYS A 77 -2.03 2.91 -3.98
N LEU A 78 -2.48 1.67 -4.22
CA LEU A 78 -1.96 0.48 -3.54
C LEU A 78 -0.45 0.29 -3.80
N SER A 79 -0.01 0.45 -5.04
CA SER A 79 1.41 0.37 -5.39
C SER A 79 2.22 1.45 -4.68
N LEU A 80 1.72 2.69 -4.62
CA LEU A 80 2.39 3.79 -3.94
C LEU A 80 2.57 3.49 -2.45
N THR A 81 1.49 3.14 -1.74
CA THR A 81 1.55 2.90 -0.29
C THR A 81 2.41 1.69 0.07
N ASN A 82 2.35 0.63 -0.74
CA ASN A 82 3.20 -0.55 -0.55
C ASN A 82 4.68 -0.22 -0.80
N ASN A 83 5.00 0.56 -1.83
CA ASN A 83 6.37 0.97 -2.11
C ASN A 83 6.94 1.88 -1.02
N LEU A 84 6.15 2.82 -0.51
CA LEU A 84 6.55 3.65 0.62
C LEU A 84 6.81 2.82 1.87
N TRP A 85 5.97 1.83 2.14
CA TRP A 85 6.16 0.90 3.27
C TRP A 85 7.44 0.07 3.13
N ARG A 86 7.67 -0.51 1.94
CA ARG A 86 8.90 -1.26 1.64
C ARG A 86 10.15 -0.38 1.79
N THR A 87 10.07 0.84 1.27
CA THR A 87 11.17 1.82 1.40
C THR A 87 11.43 2.15 2.86
N ALA A 88 10.40 2.41 3.65
CA ALA A 88 10.54 2.73 5.07
C ALA A 88 11.19 1.59 5.85
N ASN A 89 10.77 0.34 5.60
CA ASN A 89 11.37 -0.84 6.23
C ASN A 89 12.83 -1.02 5.78
N PHE A 90 13.10 -0.94 4.49
CA PHE A 90 14.47 -1.03 3.96
C PHE A 90 15.41 0.00 4.61
N VAL A 91 14.96 1.24 4.73
CA VAL A 91 15.75 2.30 5.35
C VAL A 91 15.92 2.07 6.85
N ALA A 92 14.88 1.53 7.53
CA ALA A 92 14.99 1.16 8.93
C ALA A 92 16.04 0.05 9.15
N ASP A 93 16.11 -0.92 8.24
CA ASP A 93 17.12 -1.99 8.29
C ASP A 93 18.55 -1.44 8.06
N VAL A 94 18.72 -0.53 7.09
CA VAL A 94 20.03 0.09 6.78
C VAL A 94 20.51 1.00 7.92
N LEU A 95 19.62 1.84 8.44
CA LEU A 95 19.99 2.84 9.46
C LEU A 95 20.04 2.25 10.89
N GLY A 96 19.24 1.21 11.16
CA GLY A 96 19.10 0.70 12.51
C GLY A 96 18.68 1.81 13.50
N PRO A 97 19.35 1.92 14.66
CA PRO A 97 19.01 2.94 15.67
C PRO A 97 19.15 4.40 15.18
N ARG A 98 19.92 4.65 14.12
CA ARG A 98 20.13 6.00 13.56
C ARG A 98 18.83 6.62 13.00
N ILE A 99 17.81 5.81 12.70
CA ILE A 99 16.55 6.31 12.13
C ILE A 99 15.73 7.14 13.14
N ILE A 100 15.94 6.92 14.43
CA ILE A 100 15.17 7.57 15.51
C ILE A 100 15.87 8.79 16.11
N ALA A 101 17.13 9.02 15.76
CA ALA A 101 17.93 10.12 16.31
C ALA A 101 18.57 10.92 15.19
N ASP A 102 18.60 12.24 15.35
CA ASP A 102 19.41 13.10 14.50
C ASP A 102 20.86 13.11 15.05
N THR A 103 21.71 12.32 14.41
CA THR A 103 23.13 12.21 14.77
C THR A 103 24.00 13.22 14.02
N GLY A 104 23.41 14.05 13.16
CA GLY A 104 24.13 14.92 12.23
C GLY A 104 24.74 14.18 11.04
N GLU A 105 24.66 12.86 10.99
CA GLU A 105 25.08 12.08 9.82
C GLU A 105 24.09 12.27 8.66
N TRP A 106 24.61 12.21 7.43
CA TRP A 106 23.79 12.32 6.24
C TRP A 106 22.68 11.25 6.22
N GLY A 107 21.47 11.70 5.94
CA GLY A 107 20.32 10.81 5.72
C GLY A 107 19.64 10.27 6.98
N THR A 108 20.08 10.58 8.20
CA THR A 108 19.49 10.03 9.42
C THR A 108 18.04 10.56 9.63
N TYR A 109 17.79 11.49 10.41
CA TYR A 109 16.45 11.98 10.85
C TYR A 109 15.35 12.10 9.77
N ALA A 110 15.68 12.51 8.54
CA ALA A 110 14.69 12.68 7.47
C ALA A 110 13.90 11.41 7.13
N TRP A 111 14.52 10.26 7.26
CA TRP A 111 13.88 8.97 7.03
C TRP A 111 12.94 8.55 8.17
N GLY A 112 13.20 9.02 9.38
CA GLY A 112 12.29 8.82 10.52
C GLY A 112 10.90 9.44 10.26
N GLN A 113 10.84 10.62 9.63
CA GLN A 113 9.59 11.23 9.21
C GLN A 113 8.85 10.38 8.17
N LEU A 114 9.57 9.81 7.20
CA LEU A 114 8.98 8.90 6.23
C LEU A 114 8.37 7.68 6.95
N LEU A 115 9.12 7.03 7.81
CA LEU A 115 8.68 5.85 8.57
C LEU A 115 7.40 6.14 9.37
N CYS A 116 7.36 7.25 10.08
CA CYS A 116 6.20 7.67 10.87
C CYS A 116 5.00 8.08 10.01
N GLY A 117 5.24 8.63 8.81
CA GLY A 117 4.19 9.11 7.91
C GLY A 117 3.50 8.03 7.08
N VAL A 118 4.20 6.93 6.78
CA VAL A 118 3.69 5.88 5.89
C VAL A 118 2.38 5.24 6.38
N PRO A 119 2.16 4.95 7.67
CA PRO A 119 0.86 4.43 8.14
C PRO A 119 -0.31 5.35 7.80
N GLY A 120 -0.12 6.67 7.93
CA GLY A 120 -1.12 7.66 7.54
C GLY A 120 -1.45 7.62 6.04
N MET A 121 -0.44 7.39 5.19
CA MET A 121 -0.63 7.26 3.74
C MET A 121 -1.45 6.01 3.36
N LYS A 122 -1.41 4.95 4.15
CA LYS A 122 -2.23 3.75 3.94
C LYS A 122 -3.72 3.99 4.19
N VAL A 123 -4.04 4.98 5.00
CA VAL A 123 -5.43 5.35 5.35
C VAL A 123 -5.94 6.48 4.45
N ALA A 124 -5.09 7.45 4.12
CA ALA A 124 -5.46 8.62 3.33
C ALA A 124 -5.99 8.28 1.94
N GLY A 125 -7.01 9.00 1.48
CA GLY A 125 -7.59 8.83 0.14
C GLY A 125 -8.34 7.49 -0.07
N GLY A 126 -8.68 6.81 0.99
CA GLY A 126 -9.25 5.47 1.04
C GLY A 126 -8.23 4.43 1.49
N THR A 127 -8.63 3.59 2.45
CA THR A 127 -7.72 2.58 3.00
C THR A 127 -7.28 1.56 1.95
N ASP A 128 -6.18 0.88 2.20
CA ASP A 128 -5.70 -0.18 1.30
C ASP A 128 -6.77 -1.27 1.11
N GLU A 129 -7.58 -1.58 2.14
CA GLU A 129 -8.68 -2.54 2.10
C GLU A 129 -9.79 -2.07 1.15
N VAL A 130 -10.20 -0.80 1.25
CA VAL A 130 -11.18 -0.20 0.33
C VAL A 130 -10.66 -0.23 -1.11
N MET A 131 -9.38 0.06 -1.32
CA MET A 131 -8.79 -0.02 -2.66
C MET A 131 -8.76 -1.45 -3.20
N LYS A 132 -8.45 -2.45 -2.37
CA LYS A 132 -8.51 -3.87 -2.74
C LYS A 132 -9.91 -4.30 -3.12
N ASN A 133 -10.94 -3.87 -2.38
CA ASN A 133 -12.33 -4.15 -2.71
C ASN A 133 -12.71 -3.54 -4.07
N ILE A 134 -12.33 -2.28 -4.32
CA ILE A 134 -12.57 -1.65 -5.62
C ILE A 134 -11.91 -2.42 -6.77
N VAL A 135 -10.67 -2.87 -6.58
CA VAL A 135 -9.96 -3.68 -7.57
C VAL A 135 -10.65 -5.03 -7.75
N GLY A 136 -10.99 -5.71 -6.67
CA GLY A 136 -11.68 -7.00 -6.70
C GLY A 136 -13.01 -6.92 -7.47
N GLU A 137 -13.87 -5.96 -7.09
CA GLU A 137 -15.20 -5.82 -7.66
C GLU A 137 -15.18 -5.27 -9.09
N ARG A 138 -14.40 -4.21 -9.35
CA ARG A 138 -14.50 -3.45 -10.61
C ARG A 138 -13.46 -3.80 -11.66
N VAL A 139 -12.32 -4.37 -11.27
CA VAL A 139 -11.27 -4.79 -12.21
C VAL A 139 -11.32 -6.29 -12.45
N LEU A 140 -11.46 -7.09 -11.37
CA LEU A 140 -11.49 -8.54 -11.45
C LEU A 140 -12.89 -9.13 -11.61
N GLY A 141 -13.95 -8.32 -11.45
CA GLY A 141 -15.34 -8.76 -11.59
C GLY A 141 -15.80 -9.72 -10.47
N LEU A 142 -15.13 -9.69 -9.32
CA LEU A 142 -15.54 -10.51 -8.19
C LEU A 142 -16.88 -10.02 -7.62
N PRO A 143 -17.71 -10.92 -7.08
CA PRO A 143 -18.97 -10.54 -6.46
C PRO A 143 -18.68 -9.58 -5.29
N LYS A 144 -19.56 -8.58 -5.18
CA LYS A 144 -19.52 -7.66 -4.05
C LYS A 144 -19.85 -8.43 -2.77
N ASP A 145 -19.09 -8.12 -1.71
CA ASP A 145 -19.43 -8.61 -0.38
C ASP A 145 -20.87 -8.19 -0.03
N THR A 146 -21.71 -9.16 0.33
CA THR A 146 -23.12 -8.94 0.68
C THR A 146 -23.30 -8.15 1.97
N GLY A 147 -22.21 -7.68 2.54
CA GLY A 147 -22.08 -6.72 3.63
C GLY A 147 -23.28 -6.57 4.58
N ILE A 148 -23.00 -6.36 5.82
CA ILE A 148 -24.01 -6.00 6.83
C ILE A 148 -24.90 -4.88 6.26
N ASP A 149 -26.21 -5.09 6.21
CA ASP A 149 -27.14 -4.05 5.79
C ASP A 149 -26.97 -2.82 6.69
N ALA A 150 -26.35 -1.78 6.14
CA ALA A 150 -26.09 -0.52 6.84
C ALA A 150 -27.38 0.20 7.30
N ARG A 151 -28.56 -0.29 6.86
CA ARG A 151 -29.87 0.25 7.23
C ARG A 151 -30.47 -0.45 8.45
N SER A 152 -29.95 -1.62 8.80
CA SER A 152 -30.45 -2.39 9.95
C SER A 152 -29.70 -2.00 11.22
N PRO A 153 -30.37 -1.75 12.35
CA PRO A 153 -29.72 -1.54 13.64
C PRO A 153 -28.83 -2.73 14.00
N PHE A 154 -27.66 -2.45 14.61
CA PHE A 154 -26.72 -3.49 15.00
C PHE A 154 -27.34 -4.63 15.82
N SER A 155 -28.32 -4.31 16.67
CA SER A 155 -29.06 -5.28 17.48
C SER A 155 -29.90 -6.28 16.68
N GLN A 156 -30.21 -5.97 15.42
CA GLN A 156 -31.00 -6.83 14.52
C GLN A 156 -30.12 -7.60 13.54
N LEU A 157 -28.81 -7.36 13.54
CA LEU A 157 -27.88 -8.10 12.68
C LEU A 157 -27.73 -9.52 13.23
N SER A 158 -28.15 -10.49 12.43
CA SER A 158 -27.98 -11.91 12.76
C SER A 158 -26.48 -12.25 12.76
N ARG A 159 -26.01 -12.92 13.82
CA ARG A 159 -24.65 -13.48 13.87
C ARG A 159 -24.41 -14.59 12.85
N THR A 160 -25.46 -15.06 12.20
CA THR A 160 -25.45 -16.13 11.18
C THR A 160 -25.15 -15.63 9.78
N ASP A 161 -25.20 -14.32 9.53
CA ASP A 161 -24.94 -13.73 8.21
C ASP A 161 -23.45 -13.49 7.92
N ALA A 162 -22.56 -14.00 8.78
CA ALA A 162 -21.14 -14.04 8.46
C ALA A 162 -20.91 -14.96 7.24
N PRO A 163 -20.31 -14.47 6.14
CA PRO A 163 -20.04 -15.30 4.99
C PRO A 163 -19.13 -16.47 5.41
N GLY A 164 -19.64 -17.69 5.32
CA GLY A 164 -18.91 -18.90 5.68
C GLY A 164 -19.49 -19.70 6.86
N ALA A 165 -20.56 -19.25 7.51
CA ALA A 165 -21.26 -20.07 8.51
C ALA A 165 -22.00 -21.20 7.81
N VAL A 166 -21.38 -22.36 7.68
CA VAL A 166 -22.05 -23.61 7.28
C VAL A 166 -23.12 -23.89 8.31
N SER A 167 -24.38 -23.81 7.89
CA SER A 167 -25.54 -24.22 8.69
C SER A 167 -25.41 -25.70 9.00
N VAL A 168 -24.86 -26.02 10.16
CA VAL A 168 -25.01 -27.37 10.73
C VAL A 168 -26.45 -27.52 11.17
N ARG A 169 -27.29 -28.08 10.29
CA ARG A 169 -28.62 -28.56 10.67
C ARG A 169 -28.42 -29.61 11.77
N ARG A 170 -28.67 -29.23 13.00
CA ARG A 170 -28.89 -30.21 14.07
C ARG A 170 -30.15 -30.98 13.68
N SER A 171 -29.96 -32.21 13.25
CA SER A 171 -31.07 -33.18 13.16
C SER A 171 -31.64 -33.37 14.56
N ALA A 172 -32.80 -32.79 14.75
CA ALA A 172 -33.60 -33.02 15.96
C ALA A 172 -34.15 -34.45 15.94
N GLY A 173 -33.86 -35.17 16.97
CA GLY A 173 -34.80 -36.13 17.50
C GLY A 173 -34.59 -37.59 17.16
N CYS A 174 -33.88 -38.32 18.02
CA CYS A 174 -34.40 -39.59 18.46
C CYS A 174 -35.00 -39.37 19.86
N HIS A 175 -36.26 -39.53 19.99
CA HIS A 175 -36.92 -39.85 21.25
C HIS A 175 -37.23 -41.34 21.25
N PRO A 176 -37.14 -42.01 22.44
CA PRO A 176 -37.31 -43.45 22.60
C PRO A 176 -38.76 -43.89 22.47
#